data_f7416ab1b3531916894618af9052fb99
#
_entry.id   f7416ab1b3531916894618af9052fb99
#
_cell.length_a   1.000
_cell.length_b   1.000
_cell.length_c   1.000
_cell.angle_alpha   90.00
_cell.angle_beta   90.00
_cell.angle_gamma   90.00
#
_symmetry.space_group_name_H-M   'P 1'
#
loop_
_entity.id
_entity.type
_entity.pdbx_description
1 polymer ?
#
loop_
_entity_poly.entity_id
_entity_poly.type
_entity_poly.pdbx_seq_one_letter_code
_entity_poly.pdbx_strand_id
1 'polypeptide(L)'
;MLVLTACSITATVGGNSSSSTVAVAPTGPSSNATGPNAATTDPRLANFYSQQLRWSPCQGDFQCASLKVPLSYDNPAQASIELKVIKLPASEPSKRIGSLVLNPGGPGGSGIDYARAARGVTTDALRARYDIVGWDPRGVGTSDPIHCQDAAQTDAY
;
A
#
# COMPACT_ATOMS: atom_id res chain seq x y z
N MET A 1 -34.42 -9.96 12.55
CA MET A 1 -34.70 -8.54 12.85
C MET A 1 -33.69 -8.12 13.91
N LEU A 2 -32.55 -7.54 13.47
CA LEU A 2 -31.42 -7.18 14.34
C LEU A 2 -31.45 -5.66 14.50
N VAL A 3 -31.65 -5.19 15.73
CA VAL A 3 -31.68 -3.77 16.08
C VAL A 3 -30.25 -3.29 16.29
N LEU A 4 -29.80 -2.38 15.44
CA LEU A 4 -28.50 -1.69 15.60
C LEU A 4 -28.72 -0.52 16.59
N THR A 5 -28.14 -0.65 17.78
CA THR A 5 -28.12 0.41 18.81
C THR A 5 -26.99 1.39 18.43
N ALA A 6 -27.36 2.61 18.06
CA ALA A 6 -26.42 3.71 17.85
C ALA A 6 -25.97 4.27 19.20
N CYS A 7 -24.64 4.32 19.42
CA CYS A 7 -24.03 5.00 20.56
C CYS A 7 -24.01 6.51 20.31
N SER A 8 -24.80 7.28 21.08
CA SER A 8 -24.78 8.75 21.10
C SER A 8 -23.82 9.23 22.19
N ILE A 9 -22.82 10.03 21.83
CA ILE A 9 -21.97 10.73 22.81
C ILE A 9 -22.55 12.13 22.99
N THR A 10 -23.02 12.44 24.21
CA THR A 10 -23.52 13.77 24.59
C THR A 10 -22.38 14.51 25.28
N ALA A 11 -21.85 15.55 24.67
CA ALA A 11 -20.94 16.50 25.31
C ALA A 11 -21.75 17.71 25.80
N THR A 12 -21.82 17.91 27.11
CA THR A 12 -22.45 19.08 27.75
C THR A 12 -21.39 20.17 27.94
N VAL A 13 -21.46 21.25 27.16
CA VAL A 13 -20.79 22.51 27.45
C VAL A 13 -21.85 23.47 27.97
N GLY A 14 -21.65 23.95 29.19
CA GLY A 14 -22.58 24.87 29.82
C GLY A 14 -22.60 26.25 29.16
N GLY A 15 -23.79 26.75 28.88
CA GLY A 15 -24.02 28.14 28.47
C GLY A 15 -24.95 28.26 27.26
N ASN A 16 -26.20 28.50 27.53
CA ASN A 16 -27.29 29.01 26.65
C ASN A 16 -27.77 28.16 25.48
N SER A 17 -28.99 27.80 25.60
CA SER A 17 -29.87 26.98 24.73
C SER A 17 -29.85 27.36 23.26
N SER A 18 -29.48 26.41 22.44
CA SER A 18 -30.09 26.12 21.14
C SER A 18 -29.55 24.74 20.70
N SER A 19 -30.35 23.71 20.87
CA SER A 19 -30.06 22.35 20.40
C SER A 19 -30.18 22.29 18.89
N SER A 20 -29.06 22.39 18.17
CA SER A 20 -29.02 22.04 16.75
C SER A 20 -28.40 20.64 16.63
N THR A 21 -29.25 19.66 16.37
CA THR A 21 -28.86 18.31 15.98
C THR A 21 -28.26 18.38 14.57
N VAL A 22 -26.95 18.36 14.46
CA VAL A 22 -26.26 18.16 13.19
C VAL A 22 -26.28 16.67 12.91
N ALA A 23 -27.14 16.23 12.02
CA ALA A 23 -27.07 14.90 11.45
C ALA A 23 -25.85 14.87 10.50
N VAL A 24 -24.74 14.26 10.94
CA VAL A 24 -23.63 13.93 10.05
C VAL A 24 -24.06 12.73 9.22
N ALA A 25 -24.52 12.98 8.01
CA ALA A 25 -24.68 11.94 7.02
C ALA A 25 -23.29 11.34 6.73
N PRO A 26 -23.13 10.01 6.62
CA PRO A 26 -21.90 9.42 6.14
C PRO A 26 -21.75 9.81 4.67
N THR A 27 -20.93 10.81 4.41
CA THR A 27 -20.43 11.08 3.07
C THR A 27 -19.48 9.94 2.75
N GLY A 28 -19.98 8.93 2.03
CA GLY A 28 -19.16 7.91 1.45
C GLY A 28 -18.10 8.58 0.57
N PRO A 29 -16.87 8.04 0.50
CA PRO A 29 -15.85 8.61 -0.36
C PRO A 29 -16.39 8.62 -1.78
N SER A 30 -16.58 9.82 -2.32
CA SER A 30 -16.83 10.01 -3.74
C SER A 30 -15.57 9.54 -4.45
N SER A 31 -15.64 8.34 -5.00
CA SER A 31 -14.56 7.74 -5.80
C SER A 31 -14.52 8.41 -7.17
N ASN A 32 -14.09 9.65 -7.21
CA ASN A 32 -13.37 10.18 -8.36
C ASN A 32 -11.91 9.72 -8.21
N ALA A 33 -11.67 8.44 -8.36
CA ALA A 33 -10.37 7.92 -8.71
C ALA A 33 -10.09 8.35 -10.16
N THR A 34 -9.75 9.61 -10.32
CA THR A 34 -9.00 10.08 -11.48
C THR A 34 -7.74 9.21 -11.50
N GLY A 35 -7.48 8.51 -12.61
CA GLY A 35 -6.39 7.56 -12.73
C GLY A 35 -5.03 8.11 -12.31
N PRO A 36 -3.97 7.29 -12.32
CA PRO A 36 -2.68 7.55 -11.69
C PRO A 36 -1.94 8.83 -12.13
N ASN A 37 -2.53 9.63 -13.00
CA ASN A 37 -1.91 10.83 -13.59
C ASN A 37 -2.18 12.13 -12.83
N ALA A 38 -2.92 12.13 -11.72
CA ALA A 38 -3.20 13.37 -10.98
C ALA A 38 -2.13 13.71 -9.92
N ALA A 39 -1.09 12.90 -9.77
CA ALA A 39 -0.29 12.92 -8.56
C ALA A 39 0.99 13.75 -8.63
N THR A 40 1.49 14.14 -9.81
CA THR A 40 2.72 14.95 -9.83
C THR A 40 2.66 16.08 -10.85
N THR A 41 2.96 17.26 -10.36
CA THR A 41 3.18 18.47 -11.19
C THR A 41 4.66 18.59 -11.60
N ASP A 42 5.55 17.75 -11.06
CA ASP A 42 6.97 17.80 -11.39
C ASP A 42 7.27 17.01 -12.68
N PRO A 43 7.60 17.68 -13.79
CA PRO A 43 7.89 16.99 -15.05
C PRO A 43 9.12 16.08 -14.99
N ARG A 44 10.05 16.31 -14.05
CA ARG A 44 11.24 15.47 -13.86
C ARG A 44 10.89 14.06 -13.39
N LEU A 45 9.72 13.89 -12.76
CA LEU A 45 9.22 12.62 -12.24
C LEU A 45 8.27 11.90 -13.21
N ALA A 46 7.95 12.51 -14.35
CA ALA A 46 6.97 11.97 -15.29
C ALA A 46 7.27 10.51 -15.71
N ASN A 47 8.54 10.18 -15.98
CA ASN A 47 8.96 8.84 -16.39
C ASN A 47 8.75 7.79 -15.28
N PHE A 48 8.85 8.18 -14.01
CA PHE A 48 8.61 7.29 -12.88
C PHE A 48 7.12 7.05 -12.64
N TYR A 49 6.29 8.06 -12.84
CA TYR A 49 4.85 7.96 -12.60
C TYR A 49 4.07 7.40 -13.80
N SER A 50 4.61 7.48 -15.01
CA SER A 50 3.98 6.93 -16.21
C SER A 50 4.30 5.45 -16.46
N GLN A 51 5.23 4.86 -15.70
CA GLN A 51 5.63 3.47 -15.91
C GLN A 51 4.48 2.50 -15.59
N GLN A 52 4.43 1.42 -16.35
CA GLN A 52 3.49 0.32 -16.14
C GLN A 52 4.23 -0.88 -15.59
N LEU A 53 3.77 -1.43 -14.46
CA LEU A 53 4.36 -2.63 -13.87
C LEU A 53 4.12 -3.83 -14.79
N ARG A 54 5.19 -4.52 -15.15
CA ARG A 54 5.15 -5.76 -15.91
C ARG A 54 5.12 -6.94 -14.94
N TRP A 55 3.95 -7.49 -14.73
CA TRP A 55 3.73 -8.62 -13.84
C TRP A 55 4.08 -9.94 -14.54
N SER A 56 4.84 -10.79 -13.86
CA SER A 56 5.17 -12.15 -14.28
C SER A 56 4.93 -13.13 -13.13
N PRO A 57 4.52 -14.38 -13.41
CA PRO A 57 4.44 -15.42 -12.39
C PRO A 57 5.79 -15.60 -11.69
N CYS A 58 5.80 -15.74 -10.37
CA CYS A 58 7.05 -15.91 -9.61
C CYS A 58 7.03 -17.01 -8.56
N GLN A 59 6.01 -17.11 -7.72
CA GLN A 59 5.95 -18.10 -6.64
C GLN A 59 4.50 -18.55 -6.45
N GLY A 60 4.16 -19.77 -6.84
CA GLY A 60 2.80 -20.27 -6.75
C GLY A 60 1.81 -19.34 -7.46
N ASP A 61 0.81 -18.86 -6.74
CA ASP A 61 -0.22 -17.97 -7.27
C ASP A 61 0.21 -16.50 -7.35
N PHE A 62 1.43 -16.18 -6.94
CA PHE A 62 1.92 -14.81 -6.93
C PHE A 62 2.46 -14.34 -8.27
N GLN A 63 2.39 -13.04 -8.49
CA GLN A 63 3.01 -12.32 -9.59
C GLN A 63 4.00 -11.29 -9.02
N CYS A 64 5.16 -11.17 -9.67
CA CYS A 64 6.21 -10.23 -9.28
C CYS A 64 6.43 -9.19 -10.37
N ALA A 65 6.87 -8.00 -9.94
CA ALA A 65 7.27 -6.92 -10.81
C ALA A 65 8.39 -6.09 -10.17
N SER A 66 9.04 -5.23 -10.96
CA SER A 66 9.96 -4.20 -10.48
C SER A 66 9.38 -2.83 -10.76
N LEU A 67 9.44 -1.95 -9.77
CA LEU A 67 9.06 -0.54 -9.86
C LEU A 67 10.33 0.30 -9.78
N LYS A 68 10.65 1.02 -10.84
CA LYS A 68 11.77 1.94 -10.86
C LYS A 68 11.40 3.25 -10.17
N VAL A 69 12.23 3.70 -9.22
CA VAL A 69 12.01 4.97 -8.50
C VAL A 69 13.33 5.76 -8.46
N PRO A 70 13.29 7.10 -8.37
CA PRO A 70 14.52 7.88 -8.23
C PRO A 70 15.16 7.58 -6.89
N LEU A 71 16.48 7.57 -6.81
CA LEU A 71 17.20 7.47 -5.53
C LEU A 71 16.89 8.69 -4.65
N SER A 72 16.87 9.88 -5.23
CA SER A 72 16.45 11.14 -4.60
C SER A 72 15.36 11.81 -5.42
N TYR A 73 14.26 12.18 -4.78
CA TYR A 73 13.18 12.94 -5.43
C TYR A 73 13.57 14.39 -5.70
N ASP A 74 14.52 14.95 -4.95
CA ASP A 74 15.06 16.30 -5.20
C ASP A 74 15.94 16.34 -6.45
N ASN A 75 16.62 15.23 -6.75
CA ASN A 75 17.44 15.08 -7.95
C ASN A 75 17.16 13.75 -8.69
N PRO A 76 15.99 13.62 -9.32
CA PRO A 76 15.55 12.33 -9.91
C PRO A 76 16.36 11.88 -11.12
N ALA A 77 17.15 12.76 -11.72
CA ALA A 77 18.01 12.44 -12.87
C ALA A 77 19.35 11.79 -12.47
N GLN A 78 19.75 11.87 -11.20
CA GLN A 78 21.07 11.41 -10.75
C GLN A 78 21.19 9.90 -10.74
N ALA A 79 20.27 9.22 -10.07
CA ALA A 79 20.26 7.75 -9.93
C ALA A 79 18.85 7.24 -9.70
N SER A 80 18.63 5.97 -9.99
CA SER A 80 17.39 5.27 -9.72
C SER A 80 17.66 3.90 -9.15
N ILE A 81 16.72 3.39 -8.37
CA ILE A 81 16.69 2.05 -7.79
C ILE A 81 15.45 1.30 -8.21
N GLU A 82 15.47 -0.02 -8.04
CA GLU A 82 14.31 -0.87 -8.30
C GLU A 82 13.71 -1.38 -7.00
N LEU A 83 12.44 -1.06 -6.77
CA LEU A 83 11.65 -1.68 -5.72
C LEU A 83 11.05 -2.98 -6.25
N LYS A 84 11.22 -4.07 -5.52
CA LYS A 84 10.58 -5.34 -5.83
C LYS A 84 9.19 -5.38 -5.25
N VAL A 85 8.25 -5.81 -6.07
CA VAL A 85 6.81 -5.81 -5.77
C VAL A 85 6.25 -7.19 -6.02
N ILE A 86 5.40 -7.66 -5.12
CA ILE A 86 4.67 -8.92 -5.24
C ILE A 86 3.17 -8.66 -5.18
N LYS A 87 2.40 -9.47 -5.88
CA LYS A 87 0.94 -9.40 -5.90
C LYS A 87 0.35 -10.80 -5.83
N LEU A 88 -0.59 -11.02 -4.91
CA LEU A 88 -1.53 -12.13 -4.95
C LEU A 88 -2.78 -11.61 -5.65
N PRO A 89 -3.11 -12.08 -6.86
CA PRO A 89 -4.32 -11.67 -7.56
C PRO A 89 -5.59 -12.00 -6.78
N ALA A 90 -6.64 -11.20 -6.97
CA ALA A 90 -7.95 -11.48 -6.40
C ALA A 90 -8.43 -12.88 -6.80
N SER A 91 -8.96 -13.65 -5.84
CA SER A 91 -9.42 -15.02 -6.08
C SER A 91 -10.70 -15.09 -6.93
N GLU A 92 -11.45 -13.98 -7.00
CA GLU A 92 -12.62 -13.83 -7.88
C GLU A 92 -12.40 -12.62 -8.82
N PRO A 93 -11.68 -12.82 -9.96
CA PRO A 93 -11.30 -11.71 -10.85
C PRO A 93 -12.48 -10.89 -11.38
N SER A 94 -13.64 -11.53 -11.58
CA SER A 94 -14.87 -10.85 -12.04
C SER A 94 -15.46 -9.90 -10.98
N LYS A 95 -15.13 -10.10 -9.70
CA LYS A 95 -15.56 -9.25 -8.58
C LYS A 95 -14.48 -8.31 -8.09
N ARG A 96 -13.33 -8.29 -8.76
CA ARG A 96 -12.21 -7.45 -8.38
C ARG A 96 -12.57 -5.97 -8.44
N ILE A 97 -12.28 -5.24 -7.37
CA ILE A 97 -12.56 -3.80 -7.25
C ILE A 97 -11.29 -2.95 -7.10
N GLY A 98 -10.13 -3.57 -6.87
CA GLY A 98 -8.88 -2.82 -6.73
C GLY A 98 -7.72 -3.63 -6.18
N SER A 99 -6.73 -2.93 -5.65
CA SER A 99 -5.57 -3.51 -4.96
C SER A 99 -5.53 -3.01 -3.52
N LEU A 100 -5.26 -3.93 -2.60
CA LEU A 100 -4.97 -3.65 -1.20
C LEU A 100 -3.46 -3.74 -1.00
N VAL A 101 -2.85 -2.62 -0.65
CA VAL A 101 -1.42 -2.53 -0.42
C VAL A 101 -1.12 -2.77 1.04
N LEU A 102 -0.22 -3.72 1.31
CA LEU A 102 0.19 -4.09 2.66
C LEU A 102 1.54 -3.47 3.02
N ASN A 103 1.66 -2.98 4.26
CA ASN A 103 2.91 -2.50 4.83
C ASN A 103 3.04 -3.04 6.26
N PRO A 104 4.05 -3.87 6.55
CA PRO A 104 4.25 -4.43 7.90
C PRO A 104 4.78 -3.41 8.91
N GLY A 105 5.29 -2.28 8.46
CA GLY A 105 5.99 -1.32 9.32
C GLY A 105 7.40 -1.81 9.68
N GLY A 106 7.80 -1.60 10.89
CA GLY A 106 9.12 -2.01 11.39
C GLY A 106 9.81 -0.87 12.15
N PRO A 107 10.71 -0.09 11.60
CA PRO A 107 11.18 0.03 10.19
C PRO A 107 11.94 -1.19 9.67
N GLY A 108 12.02 -1.31 8.33
CA GLY A 108 12.80 -2.36 7.66
C GLY A 108 12.09 -3.69 7.44
N GLY A 109 10.78 -3.79 7.73
CA GLY A 109 10.00 -4.99 7.44
C GLY A 109 9.80 -5.21 5.93
N SER A 110 9.95 -6.47 5.47
CA SER A 110 9.69 -6.84 4.09
C SER A 110 8.18 -6.86 3.81
N GLY A 111 7.72 -5.98 2.92
CA GLY A 111 6.34 -5.99 2.45
C GLY A 111 6.05 -7.20 1.54
N ILE A 112 7.06 -7.73 0.87
CA ILE A 112 6.97 -8.96 0.07
C ILE A 112 6.65 -10.14 0.98
N ASP A 113 7.37 -10.31 2.09
CA ASP A 113 7.11 -11.41 3.02
C ASP A 113 5.75 -11.28 3.70
N TYR A 114 5.35 -10.04 4.01
CA TYR A 114 4.02 -9.80 4.57
C TYR A 114 2.91 -10.11 3.57
N ALA A 115 3.07 -9.77 2.30
CA ALA A 115 2.12 -10.14 1.26
C ALA A 115 2.09 -11.66 1.00
N ARG A 116 3.23 -12.37 1.13
CA ARG A 116 3.25 -13.84 1.08
C ARG A 116 2.40 -14.47 2.19
N ALA A 117 2.34 -13.83 3.35
CA ALA A 117 1.49 -14.24 4.46
C ALA A 117 0.01 -13.79 4.29
N ALA A 118 -0.38 -13.26 3.13
CA ALA A 118 -1.70 -12.66 2.89
C ALA A 118 -2.87 -13.55 3.33
N ARG A 119 -2.77 -14.88 3.13
CA ARG A 119 -3.81 -15.81 3.54
C ARG A 119 -4.02 -15.90 5.04
N GLY A 120 -2.99 -15.56 5.84
CA GLY A 120 -3.07 -15.52 7.30
C GLY A 120 -3.43 -14.15 7.88
N VAL A 121 -3.20 -13.06 7.12
CA VAL A 121 -3.37 -11.69 7.61
C VAL A 121 -4.56 -10.95 6.98
N THR A 122 -5.21 -11.54 5.98
CA THR A 122 -6.41 -10.99 5.33
C THR A 122 -7.53 -12.03 5.28
N THR A 123 -8.78 -11.57 5.26
CA THR A 123 -9.94 -12.46 5.13
C THR A 123 -10.15 -12.93 3.69
N ASP A 124 -10.85 -14.07 3.50
CA ASP A 124 -11.24 -14.55 2.18
C ASP A 124 -12.10 -13.53 1.42
N ALA A 125 -12.97 -12.81 2.12
CA ALA A 125 -13.81 -11.79 1.53
C ALA A 125 -13.00 -10.63 0.94
N LEU A 126 -11.89 -10.24 1.57
CA LEU A 126 -10.96 -9.25 1.02
C LEU A 126 -10.21 -9.80 -0.19
N ARG A 127 -9.68 -11.03 -0.08
CA ARG A 127 -8.94 -11.67 -1.19
C ARG A 127 -9.82 -11.99 -2.39
N ALA A 128 -11.12 -12.18 -2.19
CA ALA A 128 -12.05 -12.36 -3.31
C ALA A 128 -12.14 -11.10 -4.20
N ARG A 129 -11.95 -9.92 -3.61
CA ARG A 129 -12.24 -8.64 -4.26
C ARG A 129 -11.03 -7.75 -4.51
N TYR A 130 -9.91 -8.01 -3.86
CA TYR A 130 -8.69 -7.20 -3.98
C TYR A 130 -7.49 -8.04 -4.36
N ASP A 131 -6.66 -7.52 -5.26
CA ASP A 131 -5.28 -7.98 -5.33
C ASP A 131 -4.58 -7.56 -4.04
N ILE A 132 -3.83 -8.47 -3.43
CA ILE A 132 -3.01 -8.14 -2.26
C ILE A 132 -1.59 -7.83 -2.76
N VAL A 133 -1.13 -6.62 -2.50
CA VAL A 133 0.16 -6.13 -3.00
C VAL A 133 1.08 -5.81 -1.83
N GLY A 134 2.33 -6.25 -1.93
CA GLY A 134 3.41 -5.85 -1.03
C GLY A 134 4.65 -5.46 -1.82
N TRP A 135 5.52 -4.68 -1.20
CA TRP A 135 6.82 -4.32 -1.78
C TRP A 135 7.86 -4.24 -0.67
N ASP A 136 9.12 -4.48 -1.04
CA ASP A 136 10.23 -4.19 -0.15
C ASP A 136 10.59 -2.70 -0.26
N PRO A 137 10.64 -1.97 0.86
CA PRO A 137 11.12 -0.59 0.87
C PRO A 137 12.58 -0.48 0.37
N ARG A 138 13.00 0.73 0.05
CA ARG A 138 14.39 1.03 -0.33
C ARG A 138 15.38 0.47 0.69
N GLY A 139 16.39 -0.23 0.24
CA GLY A 139 17.41 -0.84 1.09
C GLY A 139 16.95 -2.08 1.88
N VAL A 140 15.73 -2.57 1.64
CA VAL A 140 15.16 -3.71 2.36
C VAL A 140 15.00 -4.90 1.42
N GLY A 141 15.25 -6.11 1.93
CA GLY A 141 14.99 -7.37 1.26
C GLY A 141 15.67 -7.44 -0.10
N THR A 142 14.88 -7.44 -1.17
CA THR A 142 15.37 -7.51 -2.55
C THR A 142 15.34 -6.18 -3.31
N SER A 143 15.02 -5.07 -2.61
CA SER A 143 14.94 -3.72 -3.18
C SER A 143 16.22 -2.92 -2.92
N ASP A 144 17.28 -3.21 -3.70
CA ASP A 144 18.62 -2.62 -3.56
C ASP A 144 19.11 -2.60 -2.09
N PRO A 145 19.36 -3.79 -1.48
CA PRO A 145 19.65 -3.91 -0.07
C PRO A 145 20.94 -3.18 0.31
N ILE A 146 20.93 -2.56 1.50
CA ILE A 146 22.13 -1.93 2.06
C ILE A 146 22.97 -3.02 2.72
N HIS A 147 24.21 -3.17 2.26
CA HIS A 147 25.20 -4.08 2.84
C HIS A 147 26.25 -3.25 3.58
N CYS A 148 26.22 -3.29 4.92
CA CYS A 148 27.20 -2.57 5.75
C CYS A 148 28.48 -3.38 5.98
N GLN A 149 28.39 -4.71 5.91
CA GLN A 149 29.49 -5.65 6.14
C GLN A 149 29.39 -6.79 5.12
N ASP A 150 30.53 -7.32 4.69
CA ASP A 150 30.60 -8.57 3.97
C ASP A 150 30.53 -9.79 4.93
N ALA A 151 30.44 -11.00 4.39
CA ALA A 151 30.33 -12.21 5.19
C ALA A 151 31.54 -12.41 6.14
N ALA A 152 32.75 -12.12 5.67
CA ALA A 152 33.97 -12.26 6.47
C ALA A 152 34.03 -11.24 7.61
N GLN A 153 33.54 -10.03 7.38
CA GLN A 153 33.42 -9.00 8.41
C GLN A 153 32.34 -9.34 9.45
N THR A 154 31.25 -9.98 9.00
CA THR A 154 30.19 -10.43 9.92
C THR A 154 30.66 -11.58 10.81
N ASP A 155 31.44 -12.53 10.24
CA ASP A 155 31.97 -13.69 10.97
C ASP A 155 33.09 -13.32 11.97
N ALA A 156 33.65 -12.12 11.85
CA ALA A 156 34.72 -11.60 12.74
C ALA A 156 34.20 -10.97 14.04
N TYR A 157 32.89 -10.85 14.21
CA TYR A 157 32.21 -10.37 15.41
C TYR A 157 31.68 -11.52 16.26
#